data_3510c1a3a25dda57d5f7fb35efb78dfe
#
_entry.id   3510c1a3a25dda57d5f7fb35efb78dfe
#
_cell.length_a   1.000
_cell.length_b   1.000
_cell.length_c   1.000
_cell.angle_alpha   90.00
_cell.angle_beta   90.00
_cell.angle_gamma   90.00
#
_symmetry.space_group_name_H-M   'P 1'
#
loop_
_entity.id
_entity.type
_entity.pdbx_description
1 polymer ?
#
loop_
_entity_poly.entity_id
_entity_poly.type
_entity_poly.pdbx_seq_one_letter_code
_entity_poly.pdbx_strand_id
1 'polypeptide(L)'
;MDAPPFGLFLDVDGPVSSPATRTVPAPLLDDLLTLLARGIPVVLNTGRSTDFVLAQVVAPLRDRGLPAGARLHAVCEKGATWVSAGDGRVHADPELTVPAVCHELLETLIADYGDAMFVDRTKRAMATVEARTDVPPEVYGRRQREFDADLLAGLTAARLGVRLRDQRFPDADGRTPWRIDPSVIATDVEADASGKALGARRGLALLAADGPLPRAWHTVGDSRSDYAMADELHGRGDDVTHVDVSPQGPLTGTPYAVTAVPGLVYEAAGAAYLSGLLPT
;
A
#
# COMPACT_ATOMS: atom_id res chain seq x y z
N MET A 1 4.00 27.38 -13.38
CA MET A 1 2.73 26.83 -12.87
C MET A 1 2.73 27.05 -11.36
N ASP A 2 1.63 27.52 -10.82
CA ASP A 2 1.47 27.66 -9.37
C ASP A 2 1.38 26.29 -8.70
N ALA A 3 1.69 26.22 -7.41
CA ALA A 3 1.56 24.98 -6.65
C ALA A 3 0.07 24.60 -6.54
N PRO A 4 -0.30 23.31 -6.63
CA PRO A 4 -1.66 22.87 -6.40
C PRO A 4 -2.15 23.24 -4.99
N PRO A 5 -3.47 23.43 -4.79
CA PRO A 5 -3.99 23.80 -3.47
C PRO A 5 -3.77 22.71 -2.40
N PHE A 6 -3.83 21.45 -2.83
CA PHE A 6 -3.53 20.28 -1.98
C PHE A 6 -3.09 19.09 -2.84
N GLY A 7 -2.66 18.01 -2.19
CA GLY A 7 -2.36 16.72 -2.82
C GLY A 7 -2.92 15.54 -2.02
N LEU A 8 -2.94 14.37 -2.61
CA LEU A 8 -3.53 13.17 -2.04
C LEU A 8 -2.51 12.04 -1.93
N PHE A 9 -2.49 11.39 -0.78
CA PHE A 9 -1.89 10.07 -0.58
C PHE A 9 -2.99 9.10 -0.16
N LEU A 10 -3.25 8.10 -0.98
CA LEU A 10 -4.33 7.14 -0.78
C LEU A 10 -3.76 5.74 -0.59
N ASP A 11 -4.14 5.04 0.47
CA ASP A 11 -4.05 3.59 0.43
C ASP A 11 -5.04 3.07 -0.61
N VAL A 12 -4.82 1.86 -1.09
CA VAL A 12 -5.68 1.25 -2.11
C VAL A 12 -6.70 0.32 -1.48
N ASP A 13 -6.27 -0.63 -0.64
CA ASP A 13 -7.19 -1.52 0.05
C ASP A 13 -7.95 -0.75 1.14
N GLY A 14 -9.25 -0.84 1.12
CA GLY A 14 -10.11 -0.04 1.98
C GLY A 14 -10.51 1.28 1.32
N PRO A 15 -9.72 2.35 1.31
CA PRO A 15 -10.21 3.67 0.85
C PRO A 15 -10.51 3.76 -0.64
N VAL A 16 -9.84 2.99 -1.49
CA VAL A 16 -10.00 3.04 -2.96
C VAL A 16 -10.68 1.80 -3.49
N SER A 17 -10.24 0.62 -3.07
CA SER A 17 -10.84 -0.66 -3.47
C SER A 17 -11.56 -1.31 -2.30
N SER A 18 -12.67 -1.95 -2.59
CA SER A 18 -13.45 -2.71 -1.60
C SER A 18 -12.64 -3.88 -1.04
N PRO A 19 -12.51 -4.01 0.28
CA PRO A 19 -11.87 -5.18 0.88
C PRO A 19 -12.58 -6.49 0.55
N ALA A 20 -13.89 -6.43 0.30
CA ALA A 20 -14.72 -7.61 0.02
C ALA A 20 -14.61 -8.08 -1.43
N THR A 21 -14.65 -7.14 -2.40
CA THR A 21 -14.69 -7.47 -3.84
C THR A 21 -13.36 -7.26 -4.54
N ARG A 22 -12.43 -6.53 -3.90
CA ARG A 22 -11.14 -6.09 -4.49
C ARG A 22 -11.31 -5.27 -5.78
N THR A 23 -12.46 -4.61 -5.93
CA THR A 23 -12.76 -3.75 -7.07
C THR A 23 -12.88 -2.30 -6.64
N VAL A 24 -12.63 -1.38 -7.58
CA VAL A 24 -12.76 0.06 -7.37
C VAL A 24 -14.13 0.54 -7.86
N PRO A 25 -14.94 1.22 -7.03
CA PRO A 25 -16.22 1.75 -7.45
C PRO A 25 -16.08 2.78 -8.59
N ALA A 26 -16.96 2.68 -9.59
CA ALA A 26 -16.92 3.59 -10.74
C ALA A 26 -17.04 5.09 -10.34
N PRO A 27 -17.92 5.50 -9.41
CA PRO A 27 -18.00 6.90 -8.98
C PRO A 27 -16.68 7.41 -8.36
N LEU A 28 -15.96 6.58 -7.61
CA LEU A 28 -14.65 6.95 -7.04
C LEU A 28 -13.60 7.20 -8.13
N LEU A 29 -13.61 6.40 -9.21
CA LEU A 29 -12.74 6.63 -10.37
C LEU A 29 -13.09 7.94 -11.08
N ASP A 30 -14.35 8.28 -11.20
CA ASP A 30 -14.82 9.52 -11.84
C ASP A 30 -14.41 10.75 -11.01
N ASP A 31 -14.49 10.66 -9.67
CA ASP A 31 -14.03 11.72 -8.76
C ASP A 31 -12.50 11.88 -8.82
N LEU A 32 -11.74 10.77 -8.79
CA LEU A 32 -10.28 10.81 -8.97
C LEU A 32 -9.90 11.44 -10.31
N LEU A 33 -10.57 11.06 -11.38
CA LEU A 33 -10.34 11.63 -12.72
C LEU A 33 -10.57 13.14 -12.72
N THR A 34 -11.64 13.60 -12.08
CA THR A 34 -11.97 15.03 -11.96
C THR A 34 -10.90 15.79 -11.17
N LEU A 35 -10.42 15.24 -10.06
CA LEU A 35 -9.34 15.84 -9.27
C LEU A 35 -8.03 15.91 -10.07
N LEU A 36 -7.65 14.82 -10.74
CA LEU A 36 -6.46 14.77 -11.60
C LEU A 36 -6.54 15.75 -12.78
N ALA A 37 -7.71 15.89 -13.40
CA ALA A 37 -7.94 16.87 -14.49
C ALA A 37 -7.79 18.32 -14.01
N ARG A 38 -7.98 18.59 -12.72
CA ARG A 38 -7.76 19.90 -12.08
C ARG A 38 -6.31 20.11 -11.61
N GLY A 39 -5.42 19.17 -11.90
CA GLY A 39 -4.01 19.24 -11.53
C GLY A 39 -3.72 18.87 -10.06
N ILE A 40 -4.66 18.26 -9.34
CA ILE A 40 -4.41 17.74 -8.00
C ILE A 40 -3.50 16.52 -8.12
N PRO A 41 -2.31 16.51 -7.48
CA PRO A 41 -1.41 15.37 -7.52
C PRO A 41 -1.92 14.25 -6.61
N VAL A 42 -1.84 13.01 -7.10
CA VAL A 42 -2.30 11.81 -6.39
C VAL A 42 -1.20 10.76 -6.34
N VAL A 43 -0.96 10.23 -5.17
CA VAL A 43 -0.12 9.04 -4.95
C VAL A 43 -0.98 7.93 -4.35
N LEU A 44 -1.02 6.79 -5.03
CA LEU A 44 -1.51 5.54 -4.46
C LEU A 44 -0.34 4.90 -3.71
N ASN A 45 -0.46 4.69 -2.39
CA ASN A 45 0.62 4.16 -1.55
C ASN A 45 0.14 2.88 -0.86
N THR A 46 0.51 1.72 -1.39
CA THR A 46 -0.13 0.45 -1.06
C THR A 46 0.86 -0.72 -0.88
N GLY A 47 0.41 -1.75 -0.18
CA GLY A 47 1.05 -3.07 -0.17
C GLY A 47 0.80 -3.89 -1.44
N ARG A 48 -0.19 -3.53 -2.28
CA ARG A 48 -0.51 -4.23 -3.52
C ARG A 48 0.64 -4.18 -4.52
N SER A 49 0.63 -5.14 -5.48
CA SER A 49 1.56 -5.14 -6.60
C SER A 49 1.25 -4.01 -7.60
N THR A 50 2.24 -3.62 -8.39
CA THR A 50 2.05 -2.68 -9.50
C THR A 50 1.05 -3.21 -10.52
N ASP A 51 1.01 -4.51 -10.76
CA ASP A 51 0.09 -5.14 -11.70
C ASP A 51 -1.37 -4.97 -11.26
N PHE A 52 -1.64 -5.11 -9.94
CA PHE A 52 -2.97 -4.85 -9.39
C PHE A 52 -3.39 -3.38 -9.62
N VAL A 53 -2.53 -2.43 -9.27
CA VAL A 53 -2.86 -1.01 -9.38
C VAL A 53 -3.02 -0.58 -10.84
N LEU A 54 -2.17 -1.09 -11.73
CA LEU A 54 -2.31 -0.84 -13.16
C LEU A 54 -3.64 -1.36 -13.70
N ALA A 55 -4.06 -2.56 -13.32
CA ALA A 55 -5.28 -3.18 -13.80
C ALA A 55 -6.55 -2.57 -13.18
N GLN A 56 -6.55 -2.31 -11.87
CA GLN A 56 -7.77 -1.92 -11.14
C GLN A 56 -7.98 -0.40 -11.05
N VAL A 57 -6.92 0.41 -11.20
CA VAL A 57 -7.02 1.86 -11.06
C VAL A 57 -6.56 2.58 -12.33
N VAL A 58 -5.33 2.36 -12.77
CA VAL A 58 -4.73 3.17 -13.85
C VAL A 58 -5.40 2.89 -15.20
N ALA A 59 -5.60 1.63 -15.58
CA ALA A 59 -6.27 1.28 -16.84
C ALA A 59 -7.71 1.80 -16.87
N PRO A 60 -8.58 1.59 -15.84
CA PRO A 60 -9.90 2.19 -15.80
C PRO A 60 -9.93 3.73 -15.87
N LEU A 61 -8.94 4.43 -15.30
CA LEU A 61 -8.80 5.88 -15.41
C LEU A 61 -8.42 6.30 -16.84
N ARG A 62 -7.50 5.56 -17.48
CA ARG A 62 -7.11 5.79 -18.89
C ARG A 62 -8.29 5.61 -19.84
N ASP A 63 -9.08 4.56 -19.63
CA ASP A 63 -10.29 4.28 -20.44
C ASP A 63 -11.35 5.39 -20.29
N ARG A 64 -11.35 6.10 -19.15
CA ARG A 64 -12.20 7.26 -18.88
C ARG A 64 -11.62 8.59 -19.35
N GLY A 65 -10.44 8.59 -19.96
CA GLY A 65 -9.79 9.78 -20.49
C GLY A 65 -8.86 10.49 -19.49
N LEU A 66 -8.08 9.75 -18.73
CA LEU A 66 -7.02 10.33 -17.87
C LEU A 66 -6.18 11.34 -18.64
N PRO A 67 -6.09 12.61 -18.19
CA PRO A 67 -5.39 13.65 -18.93
C PRO A 67 -3.91 13.33 -19.14
N ALA A 68 -3.39 13.68 -20.30
CA ALA A 68 -1.95 13.66 -20.53
C ALA A 68 -1.26 14.61 -19.52
N GLY A 69 -0.26 14.12 -18.82
CA GLY A 69 0.43 14.89 -17.78
C GLY A 69 -0.28 14.92 -16.42
N ALA A 70 -1.34 14.13 -16.23
CA ALA A 70 -1.91 13.92 -14.90
C ALA A 70 -0.83 13.40 -13.92
N ARG A 71 -0.71 14.08 -12.77
CA ARG A 71 0.29 13.76 -11.75
C ARG A 71 -0.23 12.63 -10.86
N LEU A 72 -0.27 11.42 -11.43
CA LEU A 72 -0.70 10.19 -10.76
C LEU A 72 0.45 9.19 -10.71
N HIS A 73 0.87 8.83 -9.51
CA HIS A 73 1.85 7.80 -9.26
C HIS A 73 1.29 6.72 -8.35
N ALA A 74 1.75 5.49 -8.54
CA ALA A 74 1.52 4.41 -7.59
C ALA A 74 2.87 3.97 -7.00
N VAL A 75 2.96 3.98 -5.69
CA VAL A 75 4.04 3.40 -4.91
C VAL A 75 3.48 2.16 -4.26
N CYS A 76 3.98 1.02 -4.72
CA CYS A 76 3.46 -0.31 -4.44
C CYS A 76 4.45 -1.10 -3.58
N GLU A 77 4.00 -2.28 -3.12
CA GLU A 77 4.81 -3.17 -2.30
C GLU A 77 5.48 -2.41 -1.15
N LYS A 78 4.67 -1.60 -0.43
CA LYS A 78 5.09 -0.82 0.75
C LYS A 78 6.31 0.07 0.50
N GLY A 79 6.43 0.60 -0.71
CA GLY A 79 7.52 1.49 -1.11
C GLY A 79 8.58 0.85 -1.99
N ALA A 80 8.60 -0.47 -2.14
CA ALA A 80 9.66 -1.17 -2.86
C ALA A 80 9.54 -1.11 -4.38
N THR A 81 8.32 -0.92 -4.91
CA THR A 81 8.08 -0.77 -6.36
C THR A 81 7.24 0.47 -6.63
N TRP A 82 7.33 1.01 -7.87
CA TRP A 82 6.50 2.15 -8.27
C TRP A 82 6.26 2.21 -9.77
N VAL A 83 5.22 2.94 -10.14
CA VAL A 83 4.85 3.22 -11.53
C VAL A 83 4.20 4.60 -11.62
N SER A 84 4.51 5.33 -12.70
CA SER A 84 3.82 6.56 -13.07
C SER A 84 2.72 6.26 -14.08
N ALA A 85 1.53 6.85 -13.90
CA ALA A 85 0.44 6.65 -14.85
C ALA A 85 0.75 7.21 -16.25
N GLY A 86 1.70 8.15 -16.36
CA GLY A 86 2.10 8.75 -17.62
C GLY A 86 2.76 7.77 -18.58
N ASP A 87 3.79 7.06 -18.13
CA ASP A 87 4.57 6.12 -18.97
C ASP A 87 4.21 4.64 -18.72
N GLY A 88 3.62 4.33 -17.56
CA GLY A 88 3.28 2.95 -17.17
C GLY A 88 4.48 2.05 -16.91
N ARG A 89 5.70 2.62 -16.85
CA ARG A 89 6.91 1.85 -16.60
C ARG A 89 7.02 1.47 -15.12
N VAL A 90 7.15 0.18 -14.88
CA VAL A 90 7.33 -0.35 -13.51
C VAL A 90 8.80 -0.31 -13.14
N HIS A 91 9.05 0.16 -11.92
CA HIS A 91 10.36 0.20 -11.29
C HIS A 91 10.34 -0.62 -10.00
N ALA A 92 11.47 -1.23 -9.66
CA ALA A 92 11.69 -1.89 -8.38
C ALA A 92 13.02 -1.41 -7.79
N ASP A 93 13.05 -1.27 -6.47
CA ASP A 93 14.25 -0.93 -5.74
C ASP A 93 15.04 -2.22 -5.45
N PRO A 94 16.25 -2.39 -6.01
CA PRO A 94 17.03 -3.61 -5.81
C PRO A 94 17.47 -3.81 -4.35
N GLU A 95 17.60 -2.73 -3.57
CA GLU A 95 17.97 -2.81 -2.14
C GLU A 95 16.82 -3.29 -1.25
N LEU A 96 15.58 -3.17 -1.73
CA LEU A 96 14.37 -3.61 -1.04
C LEU A 96 13.79 -4.91 -1.62
N THR A 97 14.39 -5.43 -2.69
CA THR A 97 13.94 -6.68 -3.33
C THR A 97 14.47 -7.87 -2.54
N VAL A 98 13.56 -8.73 -2.08
CA VAL A 98 13.92 -9.93 -1.32
C VAL A 98 14.77 -10.88 -2.17
N PRO A 99 15.72 -11.63 -1.56
CA PRO A 99 16.48 -12.65 -2.26
C PRO A 99 15.61 -13.74 -2.90
N ALA A 100 16.04 -14.30 -4.01
CA ALA A 100 15.30 -15.34 -4.76
C ALA A 100 14.88 -16.52 -3.89
N VAL A 101 15.70 -16.89 -2.90
CA VAL A 101 15.40 -17.96 -1.96
C VAL A 101 14.10 -17.75 -1.17
N CYS A 102 13.66 -16.50 -0.99
CA CYS A 102 12.36 -16.21 -0.35
C CYS A 102 11.21 -16.72 -1.22
N HIS A 103 11.24 -16.45 -2.52
CA HIS A 103 10.24 -16.95 -3.46
C HIS A 103 10.29 -18.50 -3.58
N GLU A 104 11.48 -19.08 -3.64
CA GLU A 104 11.68 -20.54 -3.70
C GLU A 104 11.10 -21.24 -2.48
N LEU A 105 11.27 -20.66 -1.29
CA LEU A 105 10.69 -21.16 -0.05
C LEU A 105 9.16 -21.09 -0.07
N LEU A 106 8.58 -19.98 -0.51
CA LEU A 106 7.11 -19.86 -0.63
C LEU A 106 6.56 -20.91 -1.58
N GLU A 107 7.17 -21.09 -2.75
CA GLU A 107 6.72 -22.11 -3.72
C GLU A 107 6.86 -23.54 -3.17
N THR A 108 7.84 -23.79 -2.31
CA THR A 108 8.02 -25.09 -1.66
C THR A 108 6.97 -25.32 -0.58
N LEU A 109 6.81 -24.34 0.32
CA LEU A 109 5.90 -24.46 1.47
C LEU A 109 4.44 -24.49 1.04
N ILE A 110 4.06 -23.75 -0.03
CA ILE A 110 2.66 -23.67 -0.46
C ILE A 110 2.05 -25.04 -0.83
N ALA A 111 2.88 -26.03 -1.13
CA ALA A 111 2.41 -27.40 -1.39
C ALA A 111 1.64 -27.99 -0.19
N ASP A 112 2.03 -27.64 1.04
CA ASP A 112 1.40 -28.11 2.27
C ASP A 112 0.29 -27.17 2.78
N TYR A 113 0.18 -25.95 2.22
CA TYR A 113 -0.72 -24.89 2.68
C TYR A 113 -1.72 -24.41 1.61
N GLY A 114 -1.69 -24.99 0.41
CA GLY A 114 -2.54 -24.60 -0.72
C GLY A 114 -4.05 -24.78 -0.49
N ASP A 115 -4.43 -25.48 0.59
CA ASP A 115 -5.80 -25.57 1.07
C ASP A 115 -6.34 -24.22 1.62
N ALA A 116 -5.46 -23.35 2.12
CA ALA A 116 -5.84 -22.11 2.78
C ALA A 116 -5.29 -20.84 2.10
N MET A 117 -4.20 -20.95 1.35
CA MET A 117 -3.49 -19.79 0.80
C MET A 117 -2.85 -20.08 -0.56
N PHE A 118 -2.38 -19.04 -1.24
CA PHE A 118 -1.68 -19.15 -2.53
C PHE A 118 -0.55 -18.12 -2.62
N VAL A 119 0.45 -18.38 -3.46
CA VAL A 119 1.55 -17.44 -3.72
C VAL A 119 1.08 -16.35 -4.68
N ASP A 120 1.23 -15.07 -4.29
CA ASP A 120 1.03 -13.93 -5.19
C ASP A 120 2.27 -13.71 -6.07
N ARG A 121 2.23 -14.24 -7.29
CA ARG A 121 3.31 -14.12 -8.27
C ARG A 121 3.36 -12.79 -8.99
N THR A 122 2.50 -11.83 -8.65
CA THR A 122 2.51 -10.48 -9.23
C THR A 122 3.47 -9.53 -8.49
N LYS A 123 3.95 -9.93 -7.31
CA LYS A 123 4.95 -9.18 -6.54
C LYS A 123 6.34 -9.25 -7.17
N ARG A 124 7.06 -8.14 -7.13
CA ARG A 124 8.38 -7.99 -7.74
C ARG A 124 9.51 -7.83 -6.72
N ALA A 125 9.22 -7.17 -5.61
CA ALA A 125 10.20 -6.89 -4.55
C ALA A 125 9.90 -7.63 -3.25
N MET A 126 8.66 -8.04 -3.04
CA MET A 126 8.22 -8.83 -1.89
C MET A 126 7.93 -10.28 -2.32
N ALA A 127 7.98 -11.21 -1.38
CA ALA A 127 7.48 -12.57 -1.56
C ALA A 127 6.25 -12.75 -0.66
N THR A 128 5.07 -13.02 -1.26
CA THR A 128 3.78 -12.95 -0.58
C THR A 128 2.97 -14.21 -0.78
N VAL A 129 2.34 -14.69 0.29
CA VAL A 129 1.19 -15.60 0.21
C VAL A 129 -0.07 -14.87 0.65
N GLU A 130 -1.16 -15.07 -0.09
CA GLU A 130 -2.47 -14.49 0.23
C GLU A 130 -3.46 -15.58 0.64
N ALA A 131 -4.41 -15.18 1.50
CA ALA A 131 -5.55 -16.00 1.86
C ALA A 131 -6.42 -16.31 0.63
N ARG A 132 -6.87 -17.54 0.51
CA ARG A 132 -7.92 -17.90 -0.44
C ARG A 132 -9.24 -17.26 0.00
N THR A 133 -9.99 -16.71 -0.94
CA THR A 133 -11.26 -16.03 -0.66
C THR A 133 -12.41 -16.99 -0.30
N ASP A 134 -12.23 -18.27 -0.58
CA ASP A 134 -13.20 -19.35 -0.28
C ASP A 134 -12.91 -20.06 1.06
N VAL A 135 -11.92 -19.58 1.83
CA VAL A 135 -11.53 -20.13 3.13
C VAL A 135 -11.98 -19.19 4.27
N PRO A 136 -12.65 -19.72 5.32
CA PRO A 136 -13.01 -18.91 6.47
C PRO A 136 -11.81 -18.27 7.16
N PRO A 137 -11.91 -17.00 7.63
CA PRO A 137 -10.79 -16.28 8.23
C PRO A 137 -10.13 -16.99 9.43
N GLU A 138 -10.89 -17.70 10.24
CA GLU A 138 -10.39 -18.45 11.40
C GLU A 138 -9.57 -19.71 10.96
N VAL A 139 -9.93 -20.31 9.83
CA VAL A 139 -9.19 -21.43 9.24
C VAL A 139 -7.87 -20.90 8.68
N TYR A 140 -7.94 -19.83 7.88
CA TYR A 140 -6.77 -19.17 7.36
C TYR A 140 -5.82 -18.75 8.48
N GLY A 141 -6.28 -18.03 9.49
CA GLY A 141 -5.43 -17.54 10.59
C GLY A 141 -4.76 -18.65 11.40
N ARG A 142 -5.33 -19.87 11.48
CA ARG A 142 -4.66 -21.02 12.07
C ARG A 142 -3.54 -21.53 11.16
N ARG A 143 -3.84 -21.76 9.87
CA ARG A 143 -2.88 -22.21 8.87
C ARG A 143 -1.75 -21.20 8.65
N GLN A 144 -2.05 -19.90 8.71
CA GLN A 144 -1.06 -18.82 8.63
C GLN A 144 -0.02 -18.91 9.75
N ARG A 145 -0.44 -19.17 10.99
CA ARG A 145 0.52 -19.30 12.10
C ARG A 145 1.47 -20.47 11.94
N GLU A 146 0.99 -21.60 11.41
CA GLU A 146 1.80 -22.77 11.08
C GLU A 146 2.78 -22.42 9.94
N PHE A 147 2.27 -21.81 8.87
CA PHE A 147 3.06 -21.35 7.73
C PHE A 147 4.14 -20.34 8.15
N ASP A 148 3.82 -19.34 8.96
CA ASP A 148 4.78 -18.34 9.43
C ASP A 148 5.94 -18.96 10.21
N ALA A 149 5.67 -20.01 10.99
CA ALA A 149 6.69 -20.74 11.73
C ALA A 149 7.62 -21.52 10.79
N ASP A 150 7.07 -22.23 9.81
CA ASP A 150 7.84 -23.00 8.82
C ASP A 150 8.64 -22.05 7.91
N LEU A 151 8.04 -20.94 7.51
CA LEU A 151 8.70 -19.88 6.73
C LEU A 151 9.88 -19.29 7.49
N LEU A 152 9.70 -18.95 8.78
CA LEU A 152 10.78 -18.45 9.63
C LEU A 152 11.91 -19.47 9.75
N ALA A 153 11.59 -20.76 9.96
CA ALA A 153 12.58 -21.83 10.02
C ALA A 153 13.36 -21.95 8.70
N GLY A 154 12.68 -21.89 7.56
CA GLY A 154 13.30 -21.93 6.23
C GLY A 154 14.22 -20.74 5.95
N LEU A 155 13.77 -19.51 6.24
CA LEU A 155 14.57 -18.30 6.03
C LEU A 155 15.82 -18.28 6.94
N THR A 156 15.69 -18.69 8.19
CA THR A 156 16.83 -18.79 9.12
C THR A 156 17.81 -19.90 8.71
N ALA A 157 17.32 -21.05 8.22
CA ALA A 157 18.16 -22.11 7.65
C ALA A 157 18.91 -21.63 6.39
N ALA A 158 18.31 -20.75 5.60
CA ALA A 158 18.94 -20.06 4.47
C ALA A 158 19.89 -18.93 4.91
N ARG A 159 20.11 -18.75 6.22
CA ARG A 159 20.98 -17.74 6.85
C ARG A 159 20.58 -16.30 6.57
N LEU A 160 19.30 -16.05 6.29
CA LEU A 160 18.76 -14.70 6.20
C LEU A 160 18.46 -14.15 7.58
N GLY A 161 18.85 -12.90 7.81
CA GLY A 161 18.46 -12.14 8.99
C GLY A 161 17.02 -11.68 8.88
N VAL A 162 16.13 -12.14 9.76
CA VAL A 162 14.70 -11.94 9.66
C VAL A 162 14.12 -11.42 10.97
N ARG A 163 13.14 -10.54 10.90
CA ARG A 163 12.28 -10.14 12.02
C ARG A 163 10.87 -10.71 11.81
N LEU A 164 10.31 -11.31 12.84
CA LEU A 164 8.89 -11.68 12.89
C LEU A 164 8.26 -10.99 14.11
N ARG A 165 7.35 -10.06 13.89
CA ARG A 165 6.81 -9.17 14.92
C ARG A 165 7.97 -8.48 15.68
N ASP A 166 8.06 -8.65 17.01
CA ASP A 166 9.12 -8.06 17.85
C ASP A 166 10.36 -8.95 17.99
N GLN A 167 10.31 -10.18 17.48
CA GLN A 167 11.41 -11.12 17.57
C GLN A 167 12.39 -10.98 16.40
N ARG A 168 13.69 -10.91 16.70
CA ARG A 168 14.76 -10.77 15.71
C ARG A 168 15.59 -12.05 15.65
N PHE A 169 15.84 -12.49 14.44
CA PHE A 169 16.67 -13.67 14.10
C PHE A 169 17.78 -13.17 13.17
N PRO A 170 18.90 -12.68 13.71
CA PRO A 170 19.92 -12.02 12.91
C PRO A 170 20.69 -13.00 12.00
N ASP A 171 21.20 -12.48 10.89
CA ASP A 171 22.16 -13.16 10.03
C ASP A 171 23.55 -13.29 10.70
N ALA A 172 24.53 -13.82 9.96
CA ALA A 172 25.90 -13.99 10.44
C ALA A 172 26.60 -12.65 10.77
N ASP A 173 26.12 -11.54 10.21
CA ASP A 173 26.64 -10.19 10.47
C ASP A 173 25.86 -9.45 11.58
N GLY A 174 24.90 -10.13 12.22
CA GLY A 174 24.08 -9.56 13.28
C GLY A 174 22.94 -8.67 12.77
N ARG A 175 22.61 -8.70 11.46
CA ARG A 175 21.58 -7.86 10.84
C ARG A 175 20.26 -8.60 10.64
N THR A 176 19.17 -7.86 10.58
CA THR A 176 17.82 -8.35 10.25
C THR A 176 17.22 -7.46 9.15
N PRO A 177 17.73 -7.55 7.89
CA PRO A 177 17.29 -6.70 6.81
C PRO A 177 15.88 -7.02 6.30
N TRP A 178 15.35 -8.19 6.63
CA TRP A 178 14.06 -8.67 6.18
C TRP A 178 13.09 -8.84 7.34
N ARG A 179 11.79 -8.81 7.05
CA ARG A 179 10.76 -9.20 8.01
C ARG A 179 9.73 -10.11 7.39
N ILE A 180 9.12 -10.95 8.22
CA ILE A 180 7.87 -11.63 7.95
C ILE A 180 6.78 -10.75 8.55
N ASP A 181 5.85 -10.28 7.73
CA ASP A 181 4.77 -9.36 8.11
C ASP A 181 3.40 -10.01 7.87
N PRO A 182 2.86 -10.78 8.85
CA PRO A 182 1.54 -11.38 8.74
C PRO A 182 0.45 -10.33 8.94
N SER A 183 -0.52 -10.33 8.04
CA SER A 183 -1.74 -9.55 8.10
C SER A 183 -2.97 -10.47 8.17
N VAL A 184 -4.17 -9.91 8.20
CA VAL A 184 -5.42 -10.71 8.23
C VAL A 184 -5.70 -11.45 6.92
N ILE A 185 -5.02 -11.10 5.83
CA ILE A 185 -5.25 -11.67 4.49
C ILE A 185 -3.98 -12.15 3.78
N ALA A 186 -2.79 -11.92 4.35
CA ALA A 186 -1.53 -12.24 3.69
C ALA A 186 -0.40 -12.44 4.72
N THR A 187 0.65 -13.14 4.30
CA THR A 187 1.97 -13.08 4.93
C THR A 187 2.97 -12.62 3.87
N ASP A 188 3.65 -11.52 4.16
CA ASP A 188 4.69 -10.92 3.33
C ASP A 188 6.08 -11.24 3.88
N VAL A 189 7.02 -11.59 3.00
CA VAL A 189 8.47 -11.44 3.26
C VAL A 189 8.92 -10.19 2.53
N GLU A 190 9.46 -9.23 3.25
CA GLU A 190 9.78 -7.91 2.72
C GLU A 190 11.01 -7.28 3.41
N ALA A 191 11.56 -6.23 2.84
CA ALA A 191 12.59 -5.46 3.52
C ALA A 191 12.05 -4.83 4.80
N ASP A 192 12.80 -4.88 5.90
CA ASP A 192 12.39 -4.29 7.19
C ASP A 192 12.21 -2.76 7.10
N ALA A 193 12.85 -2.12 6.11
CA ALA A 193 12.71 -0.69 5.81
C ALA A 193 11.44 -0.33 5.02
N SER A 194 10.74 -1.32 4.44
CA SER A 194 9.51 -1.09 3.68
C SER A 194 8.39 -0.57 4.57
N GLY A 195 7.49 0.25 4.02
CA GLY A 195 6.34 0.77 4.76
C GLY A 195 5.73 2.02 4.15
N LYS A 196 4.62 2.47 4.73
CA LYS A 196 3.85 3.63 4.24
C LYS A 196 4.64 4.94 4.29
N ALA A 197 5.52 5.13 5.28
CA ALA A 197 6.41 6.30 5.35
C ALA A 197 7.41 6.33 4.17
N LEU A 198 8.04 5.19 3.86
CA LEU A 198 8.92 5.08 2.69
C LEU A 198 8.14 5.34 1.39
N GLY A 199 6.92 4.79 1.28
CA GLY A 199 6.04 5.03 0.15
C GLY A 199 5.70 6.51 -0.01
N ALA A 200 5.44 7.23 1.09
CA ALA A 200 5.18 8.66 1.06
C ALA A 200 6.41 9.45 0.58
N ARG A 201 7.61 9.18 1.11
CA ARG A 201 8.86 9.81 0.64
C ARG A 201 9.08 9.60 -0.87
N ARG A 202 8.89 8.37 -1.35
CA ARG A 202 9.05 8.05 -2.78
C ARG A 202 8.01 8.74 -3.63
N GLY A 203 6.75 8.74 -3.22
CA GLY A 203 5.67 9.45 -3.91
C GLY A 203 5.92 10.95 -4.03
N LEU A 204 6.41 11.58 -2.95
CA LEU A 204 6.81 12.99 -2.98
C LEU A 204 7.95 13.25 -3.97
N ALA A 205 8.96 12.37 -4.02
CA ALA A 205 10.07 12.52 -4.96
C ALA A 205 9.59 12.42 -6.42
N LEU A 206 8.68 11.51 -6.71
CA LEU A 206 8.06 11.36 -8.04
C LEU A 206 7.25 12.63 -8.41
N LEU A 207 6.40 13.10 -7.51
CA LEU A 207 5.60 14.31 -7.74
C LEU A 207 6.47 15.57 -7.88
N ALA A 208 7.59 15.66 -7.14
CA ALA A 208 8.51 16.79 -7.24
C ALA A 208 9.22 16.85 -8.61
N ALA A 209 9.43 15.70 -9.24
CA ALA A 209 9.98 15.64 -10.60
C ALA A 209 8.97 16.16 -11.65
N ASP A 210 7.66 16.03 -11.39
CA ASP A 210 6.61 16.52 -12.29
C ASP A 210 6.35 18.03 -12.13
N GLY A 211 6.71 18.63 -10.99
CA GLY A 211 6.48 20.06 -10.75
C GLY A 211 6.33 20.44 -9.27
N PRO A 212 5.90 21.68 -8.98
CA PRO A 212 5.81 22.17 -7.60
C PRO A 212 4.84 21.35 -6.76
N LEU A 213 5.25 21.05 -5.52
CA LEU A 213 4.44 20.33 -4.54
C LEU A 213 3.48 21.29 -3.82
N PRO A 214 2.28 20.83 -3.46
CA PRO A 214 1.41 21.56 -2.54
C PRO A 214 1.99 21.57 -1.12
N ARG A 215 1.47 22.46 -0.27
CA ARG A 215 1.79 22.51 1.16
C ARG A 215 0.75 21.79 2.02
N ALA A 216 -0.44 21.58 1.48
CA ALA A 216 -1.51 20.86 2.14
C ALA A 216 -1.67 19.46 1.53
N TRP A 217 -1.86 18.46 2.39
CA TRP A 217 -2.00 17.07 1.99
C TRP A 217 -3.16 16.38 2.72
N HIS A 218 -3.90 15.57 1.99
CA HIS A 218 -4.84 14.63 2.57
C HIS A 218 -4.30 13.21 2.39
N THR A 219 -4.17 12.49 3.49
CA THR A 219 -3.84 11.07 3.49
C THR A 219 -5.08 10.27 3.85
N VAL A 220 -5.38 9.18 3.13
CA VAL A 220 -6.57 8.34 3.37
C VAL A 220 -6.15 6.91 3.56
N GLY A 221 -6.57 6.28 4.65
CA GLY A 221 -6.21 4.90 4.98
C GLY A 221 -7.21 4.23 5.92
N ASP A 222 -7.20 2.90 5.96
CA ASP A 222 -8.10 2.09 6.77
C ASP A 222 -7.40 1.35 7.93
N SER A 223 -6.10 1.57 8.08
CA SER A 223 -5.28 0.88 9.07
C SER A 223 -4.36 1.82 9.85
N ARG A 224 -3.87 1.35 11.00
CA ARG A 224 -2.90 2.11 11.81
C ARG A 224 -1.58 2.39 11.08
N SER A 225 -1.19 1.51 10.15
CA SER A 225 0.02 1.71 9.35
C SER A 225 -0.07 2.89 8.38
N ASP A 226 -1.27 3.31 8.00
CA ASP A 226 -1.49 4.39 7.05
C ASP A 226 -1.19 5.77 7.64
N TYR A 227 -1.28 5.90 8.97
CA TYR A 227 -0.88 7.12 9.68
C TYR A 227 0.58 7.49 9.41
N ALA A 228 1.44 6.52 9.12
CA ALA A 228 2.82 6.79 8.76
C ALA A 228 3.00 7.64 7.48
N MET A 229 1.98 7.71 6.60
CA MET A 229 1.97 8.69 5.50
C MET A 229 1.81 10.11 6.03
N ALA A 230 0.87 10.31 6.95
CA ALA A 230 0.63 11.60 7.58
C ALA A 230 1.80 12.04 8.46
N ASP A 231 2.38 11.11 9.23
CA ASP A 231 3.57 11.36 10.05
C ASP A 231 4.75 11.86 9.21
N GLU A 232 5.01 11.23 8.06
CA GLU A 232 6.08 11.61 7.15
C GLU A 232 5.88 13.01 6.57
N LEU A 233 4.67 13.33 6.12
CA LEU A 233 4.32 14.64 5.56
C LEU A 233 4.37 15.74 6.63
N HIS A 234 3.79 15.48 7.81
CA HIS A 234 3.83 16.40 8.93
C HIS A 234 5.24 16.66 9.41
N GLY A 235 6.09 15.61 9.51
CA GLY A 235 7.50 15.73 9.89
C GLY A 235 8.32 16.62 8.94
N ARG A 236 7.87 16.81 7.71
CA ARG A 236 8.43 17.75 6.73
C ARG A 236 7.96 19.20 6.93
N GLY A 237 6.98 19.43 7.80
CA GLY A 237 6.35 20.73 8.03
C GLY A 237 5.22 21.05 7.06
N ASP A 238 4.65 20.05 6.41
CA ASP A 238 3.46 20.20 5.56
C ASP A 238 2.19 20.22 6.43
N ASP A 239 1.12 20.85 5.92
CA ASP A 239 -0.22 20.83 6.52
C ASP A 239 -0.93 19.52 6.14
N VAL A 240 -1.32 18.72 7.13
CA VAL A 240 -1.81 17.36 6.89
C VAL A 240 -3.17 17.14 7.54
N THR A 241 -4.09 16.57 6.77
CA THR A 241 -5.32 15.97 7.26
C THR A 241 -5.30 14.47 6.95
N HIS A 242 -5.32 13.62 7.97
CA HIS A 242 -5.51 12.17 7.80
C HIS A 242 -7.00 11.83 7.84
N VAL A 243 -7.44 11.01 6.91
CA VAL A 243 -8.83 10.50 6.83
C VAL A 243 -8.80 9.02 7.15
N ASP A 244 -9.28 8.69 8.33
CA ASP A 244 -9.38 7.30 8.78
C ASP A 244 -10.72 6.73 8.31
N VAL A 245 -10.66 5.76 7.40
CA VAL A 245 -11.83 5.05 6.88
C VAL A 245 -12.00 3.66 7.51
N SER A 246 -11.26 3.38 8.58
CA SER A 246 -11.35 2.11 9.30
C SER A 246 -12.65 1.99 10.10
N PRO A 247 -13.16 0.78 10.35
CA PRO A 247 -14.28 0.56 11.24
C PRO A 247 -13.94 0.83 12.73
N GLN A 248 -12.66 0.90 13.10
CA GLN A 248 -12.21 1.21 14.46
C GLN A 248 -12.23 2.71 14.76
N GLY A 249 -12.30 3.55 13.72
CA GLY A 249 -12.29 5.00 13.81
C GLY A 249 -10.94 5.63 14.15
N PRO A 250 -10.89 6.97 14.17
CA PRO A 250 -9.67 7.76 14.26
C PRO A 250 -8.85 7.54 15.53
N LEU A 251 -7.51 7.61 15.36
CA LEU A 251 -6.59 7.78 16.49
C LEU A 251 -6.72 9.19 17.07
N THR A 252 -6.57 9.27 18.39
CA THR A 252 -6.47 10.54 19.12
C THR A 252 -5.03 10.88 19.47
N GLY A 253 -4.73 12.16 19.65
CA GLY A 253 -3.41 12.61 20.09
C GLY A 253 -2.36 12.73 18.99
N THR A 254 -2.75 12.71 17.73
CA THR A 254 -1.89 12.97 16.58
C THR A 254 -1.54 14.48 16.51
N PRO A 255 -0.35 14.84 15.99
CA PRO A 255 0.04 16.25 15.87
C PRO A 255 -0.60 16.97 14.67
N TYR A 256 -1.43 16.29 13.88
CA TYR A 256 -2.15 16.81 12.72
C TYR A 256 -3.64 16.46 12.83
N ALA A 257 -4.45 17.06 11.97
CA ALA A 257 -5.88 16.81 11.93
C ALA A 257 -6.18 15.37 11.48
N VAL A 258 -7.08 14.70 12.21
CA VAL A 258 -7.63 13.40 11.82
C VAL A 258 -9.14 13.50 11.74
N THR A 259 -9.72 12.98 10.68
CA THR A 259 -11.16 12.98 10.45
C THR A 259 -11.64 11.60 9.98
N ALA A 260 -12.94 11.40 10.02
CA ALA A 260 -13.61 10.24 9.43
C ALA A 260 -14.91 10.70 8.78
N VAL A 261 -15.44 9.89 7.87
CA VAL A 261 -16.76 10.17 7.25
C VAL A 261 -17.83 9.50 8.10
N PRO A 262 -18.75 10.27 8.71
CA PRO A 262 -19.74 9.71 9.65
C PRO A 262 -20.60 8.62 9.00
N GLY A 263 -20.69 7.46 9.66
CA GLY A 263 -21.53 6.34 9.23
C GLY A 263 -21.02 5.54 8.02
N LEU A 264 -19.86 5.88 7.48
CA LEU A 264 -19.25 5.18 6.36
C LEU A 264 -17.86 4.66 6.74
N VAL A 265 -17.46 3.55 6.10
CA VAL A 265 -16.13 2.94 6.24
C VAL A 265 -15.62 2.50 4.87
N TYR A 266 -14.31 2.21 4.78
CA TYR A 266 -13.64 1.69 3.60
C TYR A 266 -13.90 2.52 2.34
N GLU A 267 -14.15 1.88 1.19
CA GLU A 267 -14.36 2.52 -0.11
C GLU A 267 -15.58 3.46 -0.16
N ALA A 268 -16.60 3.19 0.65
CA ALA A 268 -17.75 4.08 0.75
C ALA A 268 -17.36 5.42 1.43
N ALA A 269 -16.54 5.37 2.48
CA ALA A 269 -16.00 6.56 3.12
C ALA A 269 -14.99 7.27 2.23
N GLY A 270 -14.11 6.52 1.56
CA GLY A 270 -13.14 7.05 0.61
C GLY A 270 -13.82 7.82 -0.54
N ALA A 271 -14.82 7.21 -1.16
CA ALA A 271 -15.62 7.85 -2.23
C ALA A 271 -16.32 9.12 -1.74
N ALA A 272 -17.01 9.06 -0.60
CA ALA A 272 -17.71 10.23 -0.06
C ALA A 272 -16.74 11.37 0.29
N TYR A 273 -15.55 11.04 0.80
CA TYR A 273 -14.52 12.03 1.10
C TYR A 273 -14.00 12.71 -0.17
N LEU A 274 -13.62 11.92 -1.18
CA LEU A 274 -13.11 12.46 -2.45
C LEU A 274 -14.15 13.31 -3.17
N SER A 275 -15.41 12.88 -3.19
CA SER A 275 -16.54 13.66 -3.73
C SER A 275 -16.69 15.00 -3.01
N GLY A 276 -16.47 15.04 -1.69
CA GLY A 276 -16.50 16.29 -0.90
C GLY A 276 -15.37 17.28 -1.21
N LEU A 277 -14.29 16.84 -1.87
CA LEU A 277 -13.20 17.71 -2.34
C LEU A 277 -13.47 18.34 -3.69
N LEU A 278 -14.52 17.91 -4.39
CA LEU A 278 -14.93 18.49 -5.66
C LEU A 278 -15.67 19.81 -5.41
N PRO A 279 -15.56 20.79 -6.31
CA PRO A 279 -16.36 22.01 -6.22
C PRO A 279 -17.84 21.69 -6.44
N THR A 280 -18.66 22.32 -5.66
CA THR A 280 -20.11 22.36 -5.83
C THR A 280 -20.52 23.10 -7.09
#